data_e47c04dddc55b52b896509dcaf5fc39f
#
_entry.id   e47c04dddc55b52b896509dcaf5fc39f
#
_cell.length_a   1.000
_cell.length_b   1.000
_cell.length_c   1.000
_cell.angle_alpha   90.00
_cell.angle_beta   90.00
_cell.angle_gamma   90.00
#
_symmetry.space_group_name_H-M   'P 1'
#
loop_
_entity.id
_entity.type
_entity.pdbx_description
1 polymer ?
#
loop_
_entity_poly.entity_id
_entity_poly.type
_entity_poly.pdbx_seq_one_letter_code
_entity_poly.pdbx_strand_id
1 'polypeptide(L)'
;MSSSDSPTSLIISKSTVFPDLPSALADLPLSVSDLPMLSCHYIQKGLFFPLPPSPIIPLLKSSLSQTLSRFPPLAGRLTTYPTGHVHITCNDAGADFIHASAPGLSIRDVLDPIYVPDCVKEFFAFDRTVSYSGHHNAILAVQVTELSDAVFIGCSANHAVIDGTSFWNFFNTFSELCRASSSSLSPNENYNYTKMTITRQPDFSRNSVLISPAVLRVPAGGPKVTFNVDEPVCERIFSFSREAIQKLKARTNNKKWSDVLLSAVEILGKQSNDSYQNKDNGAKVTSINENWSKNSKANSKTTAEISSFQSLCALLWRSVTRARNLPSSKTTTFRMAVNCRHRLEPKLDAFYCGNAIQSIPTYATAGELLSHDTRWCAEQLNKNVKAYDNDRIRGVVEDWERDPRLFPLGNFDGAMMTVGSSPRFPMYDNDFGWGRPMAIRSGRANKFDGKISAFPGREGGGSVDLEVVLAPDAMAGLETDSEFMHYVSS
;
A
#
# COMPACT_ATOMS: atom_id res chain seq x y z
N MET A 1 4.40 17.67 31.87
CA MET A 1 3.10 18.26 32.20
C MET A 1 2.09 17.56 31.34
N SER A 2 1.31 16.63 31.89
CA SER A 2 0.25 15.91 31.20
C SER A 2 -0.93 16.86 30.99
N SER A 3 -1.07 17.40 29.78
CA SER A 3 -2.34 17.96 29.36
C SER A 3 -3.32 16.79 29.26
N SER A 4 -4.40 16.85 30.02
CA SER A 4 -5.56 15.99 29.83
C SER A 4 -6.16 16.35 28.47
N ASP A 5 -5.70 15.70 27.43
CA ASP A 5 -6.25 15.87 26.08
C ASP A 5 -7.68 15.33 26.07
N SER A 6 -8.64 16.22 26.19
CA SER A 6 -10.03 15.91 25.84
C SER A 6 -10.05 15.44 24.39
N PRO A 7 -10.82 14.41 24.04
CA PRO A 7 -10.87 13.91 22.66
C PRO A 7 -11.24 15.06 21.72
N THR A 8 -10.49 15.17 20.63
CA THR A 8 -10.66 16.24 19.63
C THR A 8 -11.93 16.04 18.81
N SER A 9 -12.42 14.80 18.74
CA SER A 9 -13.68 14.43 18.09
C SER A 9 -14.69 13.85 19.07
N LEU A 10 -15.94 14.27 18.94
CA LEU A 10 -17.07 13.79 19.74
C LEU A 10 -17.91 12.80 18.91
N ILE A 11 -18.12 11.60 19.43
CA ILE A 11 -19.05 10.64 18.83
C ILE A 11 -20.49 11.11 19.10
N ILE A 12 -21.24 11.42 18.02
CA ILE A 12 -22.65 11.80 18.06
C ILE A 12 -23.54 10.55 18.13
N SER A 13 -23.23 9.55 17.29
CA SER A 13 -24.00 8.30 17.27
C SER A 13 -23.16 7.13 16.77
N LYS A 14 -23.50 5.94 17.27
CA LYS A 14 -23.02 4.67 16.77
C LYS A 14 -24.20 3.76 16.45
N SER A 15 -24.18 3.09 15.31
CA SER A 15 -25.23 2.15 14.87
C SER A 15 -24.63 1.03 14.03
N THR A 16 -25.34 -0.08 13.92
CA THR A 16 -25.00 -1.14 12.96
C THR A 16 -25.80 -0.93 11.70
N VAL A 17 -25.16 -1.02 10.54
CA VAL A 17 -25.81 -1.04 9.23
C VAL A 17 -25.77 -2.47 8.70
N PHE A 18 -26.95 -2.98 8.36
CA PHE A 18 -27.13 -4.33 7.82
C PHE A 18 -27.25 -4.27 6.29
N PRO A 19 -26.93 -5.36 5.57
CA PRO A 19 -27.23 -5.48 4.15
C PRO A 19 -28.73 -5.27 3.89
N ASP A 20 -29.09 -4.61 2.77
CA ASP A 20 -30.48 -4.42 2.35
C ASP A 20 -31.11 -5.71 1.78
N LEU A 21 -30.27 -6.64 1.33
CA LEU A 21 -30.68 -7.96 0.87
C LEU A 21 -29.89 -9.03 1.64
N PRO A 22 -30.54 -10.14 2.04
CA PRO A 22 -29.85 -11.23 2.73
C PRO A 22 -28.83 -11.90 1.80
N SER A 23 -27.70 -12.29 2.38
CA SER A 23 -26.64 -13.01 1.67
C SER A 23 -27.03 -14.47 1.43
N ALA A 24 -26.80 -14.94 0.20
CA ALA A 24 -26.83 -16.37 -0.14
C ALA A 24 -25.41 -16.98 -0.23
N LEU A 25 -24.38 -16.20 0.08
CA LEU A 25 -22.99 -16.64 -0.01
C LEU A 25 -22.67 -17.60 1.16
N ALA A 26 -22.13 -18.76 0.82
CA ALA A 26 -21.65 -19.71 1.83
C ALA A 26 -20.42 -19.14 2.59
N ASP A 27 -20.14 -19.73 3.75
CA ASP A 27 -18.96 -19.39 4.53
C ASP A 27 -17.69 -19.57 3.70
N LEU A 28 -16.79 -18.60 3.79
CA LEU A 28 -15.55 -18.55 3.01
C LEU A 28 -14.36 -18.95 3.89
N PRO A 29 -13.60 -19.99 3.55
CA PRO A 29 -12.37 -20.31 4.27
C PRO A 29 -11.34 -19.17 4.08
N LEU A 30 -10.58 -18.83 5.14
CA LEU A 30 -9.44 -17.97 5.00
C LEU A 30 -8.32 -18.69 4.25
N SER A 31 -7.73 -18.01 3.28
CA SER A 31 -6.62 -18.50 2.48
C SER A 31 -5.28 -18.38 3.21
N VAL A 32 -4.22 -18.98 2.66
CA VAL A 32 -2.84 -18.83 3.15
C VAL A 32 -2.34 -17.37 3.06
N SER A 33 -3.00 -16.52 2.28
CA SER A 33 -2.70 -15.08 2.24
C SER A 33 -3.52 -14.28 3.25
N ASP A 34 -4.65 -14.80 3.73
CA ASP A 34 -5.53 -14.19 4.72
C ASP A 34 -5.07 -14.52 6.15
N LEU A 35 -4.79 -15.79 6.44
CA LEU A 35 -4.45 -16.30 7.77
C LEU A 35 -3.27 -15.56 8.44
N PRO A 36 -2.16 -15.26 7.74
CA PRO A 36 -1.06 -14.51 8.33
C PRO A 36 -1.46 -13.12 8.83
N MET A 37 -2.51 -12.51 8.24
CA MET A 37 -2.96 -11.15 8.59
C MET A 37 -3.78 -11.09 9.87
N LEU A 38 -4.09 -12.23 10.52
CA LEU A 38 -4.84 -12.26 11.79
C LEU A 38 -4.14 -11.49 12.91
N SER A 39 -2.81 -11.31 12.87
CA SER A 39 -2.05 -10.48 13.81
C SER A 39 -1.91 -9.02 13.41
N CYS A 40 -2.29 -8.65 12.19
CA CYS A 40 -2.24 -7.25 11.74
C CYS A 40 -3.44 -6.46 12.27
N HIS A 41 -3.25 -5.15 12.47
CA HIS A 41 -4.39 -4.26 12.73
C HIS A 41 -5.31 -4.19 11.50
N TYR A 42 -6.57 -3.81 11.73
CA TYR A 42 -7.51 -3.45 10.66
C TYR A 42 -6.88 -2.42 9.73
N ILE A 43 -7.13 -2.52 8.43
CA ILE A 43 -6.74 -1.48 7.47
C ILE A 43 -7.55 -0.23 7.79
N GLN A 44 -6.88 0.92 7.93
CA GLN A 44 -7.51 2.20 8.18
C GLN A 44 -7.11 3.20 7.10
N LYS A 45 -8.04 3.58 6.24
CA LYS A 45 -7.87 4.61 5.20
C LYS A 45 -9.13 5.46 5.14
N GLY A 46 -8.95 6.75 4.90
CA GLY A 46 -10.05 7.67 4.80
C GLY A 46 -9.74 8.86 3.92
N LEU A 47 -10.79 9.59 3.56
CA LEU A 47 -10.80 10.62 2.55
C LEU A 47 -11.47 11.88 3.10
N PHE A 48 -10.83 13.03 2.88
CA PHE A 48 -11.43 14.33 3.12
C PHE A 48 -12.22 14.81 1.91
N PHE A 49 -13.42 15.32 2.15
CA PHE A 49 -14.28 15.90 1.13
C PHE A 49 -14.69 17.32 1.52
N PRO A 50 -15.08 18.18 0.54
CA PRO A 50 -15.78 19.42 0.85
C PRO A 50 -17.04 19.15 1.65
N LEU A 51 -17.53 20.15 2.38
CA LEU A 51 -18.82 20.03 3.05
C LEU A 51 -19.92 19.71 2.02
N PRO A 52 -20.73 18.67 2.28
CA PRO A 52 -21.84 18.33 1.42
C PRO A 52 -22.97 19.39 1.52
N PRO A 53 -23.76 19.57 0.45
CA PRO A 53 -24.83 20.57 0.42
C PRO A 53 -26.04 20.26 1.32
N SER A 54 -26.12 19.05 1.86
CA SER A 54 -27.24 18.55 2.67
C SER A 54 -26.76 17.50 3.67
N PRO A 55 -27.55 17.17 4.72
CA PRO A 55 -27.22 16.08 5.65
C PRO A 55 -27.01 14.75 4.92
N ILE A 56 -25.83 14.15 5.12
CA ILE A 56 -25.39 12.95 4.37
C ILE A 56 -25.55 11.65 5.13
N ILE A 57 -25.73 11.69 6.46
CA ILE A 57 -25.69 10.49 7.28
C ILE A 57 -26.75 9.44 6.87
N PRO A 58 -28.05 9.79 6.64
CA PRO A 58 -29.03 8.81 6.19
C PRO A 58 -28.68 8.22 4.81
N LEU A 59 -28.19 9.07 3.87
CA LEU A 59 -27.78 8.66 2.54
C LEU A 59 -26.62 7.68 2.59
N LEU A 60 -25.58 8.00 3.38
CA LEU A 60 -24.41 7.13 3.56
C LEU A 60 -24.79 5.78 4.21
N LYS A 61 -25.68 5.77 5.20
CA LYS A 61 -26.17 4.52 5.80
C LYS A 61 -26.93 3.66 4.80
N SER A 62 -27.82 4.25 4.01
CA SER A 62 -28.57 3.54 2.96
C SER A 62 -27.63 2.98 1.88
N SER A 63 -26.68 3.77 1.42
CA SER A 63 -25.71 3.34 0.42
C SER A 63 -24.74 2.29 0.94
N LEU A 64 -24.36 2.36 2.23
CA LEU A 64 -23.56 1.32 2.88
C LEU A 64 -24.34 0.00 2.95
N SER A 65 -25.63 0.05 3.31
CA SER A 65 -26.53 -1.11 3.33
C SER A 65 -26.56 -1.83 1.98
N GLN A 66 -26.74 -1.09 0.88
CA GLN A 66 -26.69 -1.61 -0.49
C GLN A 66 -25.30 -2.16 -0.86
N THR A 67 -24.24 -1.51 -0.40
CA THR A 67 -22.87 -1.96 -0.65
C THR A 67 -22.57 -3.27 0.06
N LEU A 68 -23.04 -3.43 1.30
CA LEU A 68 -22.87 -4.65 2.08
C LEU A 68 -23.53 -5.86 1.42
N SER A 69 -24.69 -5.69 0.75
CA SER A 69 -25.32 -6.77 -0.04
C SER A 69 -24.48 -7.20 -1.25
N ARG A 70 -23.56 -6.32 -1.74
CA ARG A 70 -22.59 -6.65 -2.80
C ARG A 70 -21.28 -7.23 -2.24
N PHE A 71 -20.99 -6.98 -0.96
CA PHE A 71 -19.80 -7.45 -0.25
C PHE A 71 -20.15 -8.21 1.04
N PRO A 72 -20.89 -9.34 0.97
CA PRO A 72 -21.35 -10.07 2.14
C PRO A 72 -20.27 -10.38 3.18
N PRO A 73 -19.00 -10.73 2.81
CA PRO A 73 -17.95 -10.97 3.78
C PRO A 73 -17.67 -9.80 4.72
N LEU A 74 -17.93 -8.54 4.28
CA LEU A 74 -17.73 -7.36 5.10
C LEU A 74 -18.86 -7.11 6.12
N ALA A 75 -20.01 -7.75 5.92
CA ALA A 75 -21.11 -7.78 6.88
C ALA A 75 -21.09 -9.04 7.78
N GLY A 76 -20.10 -9.91 7.59
CA GLY A 76 -19.94 -11.16 8.33
C GLY A 76 -19.13 -11.02 9.63
N ARG A 77 -18.71 -12.19 10.13
CA ARG A 77 -17.79 -12.34 11.28
C ARG A 77 -16.77 -13.45 10.99
N LEU A 78 -15.65 -13.46 11.69
CA LEU A 78 -14.76 -14.61 11.67
C LEU A 78 -15.29 -15.71 12.60
N THR A 79 -15.11 -16.96 12.18
CA THR A 79 -15.48 -18.15 12.97
C THR A 79 -14.37 -19.17 12.85
N THR A 80 -13.88 -19.71 13.98
CA THR A 80 -12.96 -20.85 13.98
C THR A 80 -13.78 -22.13 14.16
N TYR A 81 -13.70 -23.03 13.18
CA TYR A 81 -14.39 -24.32 13.21
C TYR A 81 -13.69 -25.30 14.15
N PRO A 82 -14.38 -26.38 14.58
CA PRO A 82 -13.76 -27.40 15.44
C PRO A 82 -12.50 -28.04 14.86
N THR A 83 -12.33 -28.02 13.54
CA THR A 83 -11.14 -28.45 12.80
C THR A 83 -9.95 -27.51 12.97
N GLY A 84 -10.15 -26.31 13.55
CA GLY A 84 -9.14 -25.24 13.69
C GLY A 84 -9.06 -24.28 12.49
N HIS A 85 -9.81 -24.54 11.42
CA HIS A 85 -9.84 -23.64 10.27
C HIS A 85 -10.70 -22.40 10.56
N VAL A 86 -10.19 -21.24 10.13
CA VAL A 86 -10.88 -19.95 10.27
C VAL A 86 -11.64 -19.65 8.98
N HIS A 87 -12.91 -19.26 9.12
CA HIS A 87 -13.81 -18.90 8.03
C HIS A 87 -14.37 -17.50 8.25
N ILE A 88 -14.80 -16.87 7.17
CA ILE A 88 -15.70 -15.72 7.20
C ILE A 88 -17.12 -16.26 7.11
N THR A 89 -17.88 -16.14 8.18
CA THR A 89 -19.31 -16.48 8.19
C THR A 89 -20.10 -15.30 7.63
N CYS A 90 -20.71 -15.48 6.46
CA CYS A 90 -21.50 -14.46 5.77
C CYS A 90 -22.93 -14.40 6.35
N ASN A 91 -23.04 -14.05 7.64
CA ASN A 91 -24.26 -14.10 8.46
C ASN A 91 -25.01 -12.76 8.55
N ASP A 92 -24.67 -11.79 7.72
CA ASP A 92 -25.30 -10.47 7.67
C ASP A 92 -25.36 -9.73 9.03
N ALA A 93 -24.38 -10.00 9.91
CA ALA A 93 -24.26 -9.37 11.24
C ALA A 93 -24.00 -7.87 11.19
N GLY A 94 -23.77 -7.33 10.00
CA GLY A 94 -23.65 -5.91 9.72
C GLY A 94 -22.28 -5.30 10.03
N ALA A 95 -22.14 -4.03 9.62
CA ALA A 95 -20.96 -3.18 9.80
C ALA A 95 -21.27 -2.05 10.79
N ASP A 96 -20.25 -1.61 11.54
CA ASP A 96 -20.38 -0.43 12.43
C ASP A 96 -20.41 0.86 11.60
N PHE A 97 -21.32 1.77 11.95
CA PHE A 97 -21.39 3.10 11.39
C PHE A 97 -21.34 4.12 12.53
N ILE A 98 -20.32 4.97 12.51
CA ILE A 98 -20.07 5.99 13.52
C ILE A 98 -20.24 7.36 12.89
N HIS A 99 -21.03 8.24 13.54
CA HIS A 99 -21.11 9.64 13.23
C HIS A 99 -20.42 10.42 14.35
N ALA A 100 -19.44 11.24 13.99
CA ALA A 100 -18.66 12.05 14.91
C ALA A 100 -18.59 13.50 14.44
N SER A 101 -18.28 14.42 15.35
CA SER A 101 -18.10 15.84 15.06
C SER A 101 -16.81 16.34 15.67
N ALA A 102 -16.09 17.16 14.93
CA ALA A 102 -14.88 17.85 15.36
C ALA A 102 -14.95 19.34 14.92
N PRO A 103 -15.95 20.12 15.44
CA PRO A 103 -16.23 21.47 14.97
C PRO A 103 -15.11 22.47 15.26
N GLY A 104 -14.22 22.15 16.19
CA GLY A 104 -13.02 22.95 16.51
C GLY A 104 -11.86 22.74 15.52
N LEU A 105 -11.98 21.82 14.56
CA LEU A 105 -10.95 21.54 13.56
C LEU A 105 -11.44 21.99 12.18
N SER A 106 -10.55 22.64 11.43
CA SER A 106 -10.66 22.84 9.98
C SER A 106 -9.81 21.84 9.22
N ILE A 107 -10.00 21.73 7.93
CA ILE A 107 -9.16 20.90 7.08
C ILE A 107 -7.69 21.34 7.10
N ARG A 108 -7.43 22.64 7.27
CA ARG A 108 -6.08 23.18 7.37
C ARG A 108 -5.36 22.72 8.62
N ASP A 109 -6.06 22.60 9.75
CA ASP A 109 -5.47 22.09 11.00
C ASP A 109 -4.97 20.65 10.85
N VAL A 110 -5.44 19.93 9.84
CA VAL A 110 -5.06 18.54 9.53
C VAL A 110 -4.06 18.44 8.40
N LEU A 111 -4.13 19.31 7.38
CA LEU A 111 -3.33 19.21 6.16
C LEU A 111 -2.07 20.07 6.17
N ASP A 112 -2.08 21.24 6.82
CA ASP A 112 -0.97 22.19 6.82
C ASP A 112 0.20 21.80 7.76
N PRO A 113 -0.01 21.09 8.89
CA PRO A 113 1.10 20.67 9.73
C PRO A 113 2.09 19.78 9.00
N ILE A 114 3.39 19.96 9.28
CA ILE A 114 4.48 19.16 8.70
C ILE A 114 4.31 17.68 9.03
N TYR A 115 3.97 17.36 10.27
CA TYR A 115 3.67 16.01 10.74
C TYR A 115 2.17 15.78 10.78
N VAL A 116 1.74 14.56 10.49
CA VAL A 116 0.32 14.18 10.57
C VAL A 116 -0.16 14.33 12.01
N PRO A 117 -1.15 15.19 12.29
CA PRO A 117 -1.66 15.40 13.65
C PRO A 117 -2.31 14.14 14.23
N ASP A 118 -2.18 13.98 15.54
CA ASP A 118 -2.76 12.81 16.23
C ASP A 118 -4.30 12.77 16.19
N CYS A 119 -4.98 13.90 16.06
CA CYS A 119 -6.44 13.96 15.88
C CYS A 119 -6.95 13.13 14.70
N VAL A 120 -6.13 12.95 13.65
CA VAL A 120 -6.48 12.08 12.50
C VAL A 120 -6.74 10.64 12.93
N LYS A 121 -6.08 10.16 13.99
CA LYS A 121 -6.23 8.79 14.49
C LYS A 121 -7.63 8.57 15.10
N GLU A 122 -8.25 9.63 15.62
CA GLU A 122 -9.60 9.59 16.19
C GLU A 122 -10.71 9.54 15.13
N PHE A 123 -10.37 9.79 13.86
CA PHE A 123 -11.31 9.72 12.73
C PHE A 123 -11.54 8.29 12.22
N PHE A 124 -11.01 7.30 12.94
CA PHE A 124 -11.14 5.90 12.59
C PHE A 124 -11.62 5.06 13.77
N ALA A 125 -12.56 4.17 13.50
CA ALA A 125 -12.93 3.12 14.42
C ALA A 125 -11.82 2.04 14.50
N PHE A 126 -11.89 1.21 15.54
CA PHE A 126 -11.03 0.04 15.73
C PHE A 126 -9.53 0.39 15.81
N ASP A 127 -9.21 1.49 16.52
CA ASP A 127 -7.80 1.81 16.78
C ASP A 127 -7.08 0.63 17.45
N ARG A 128 -5.86 0.32 16.97
CA ARG A 128 -5.02 -0.78 17.47
C ARG A 128 -5.70 -2.17 17.57
N THR A 129 -6.84 -2.36 16.88
CA THR A 129 -7.57 -3.63 16.88
C THR A 129 -6.94 -4.61 15.88
N VAL A 130 -6.55 -5.80 16.34
CA VAL A 130 -6.01 -6.86 15.49
C VAL A 130 -7.10 -7.59 14.74
N SER A 131 -6.79 -8.09 13.54
CA SER A 131 -7.76 -8.74 12.66
C SER A 131 -8.41 -9.99 13.26
N TYR A 132 -7.73 -10.70 14.16
CA TYR A 132 -8.33 -11.81 14.92
C TYR A 132 -9.58 -11.40 15.69
N SER A 133 -9.68 -10.15 16.12
CA SER A 133 -10.88 -9.62 16.80
C SER A 133 -12.15 -9.64 15.95
N GLY A 134 -12.05 -9.90 14.65
CA GLY A 134 -13.20 -10.14 13.77
C GLY A 134 -14.11 -11.31 14.18
N HIS A 135 -13.67 -12.15 15.12
CA HIS A 135 -14.53 -13.14 15.78
C HIS A 135 -15.63 -12.52 16.66
N HIS A 136 -15.40 -11.30 17.15
CA HIS A 136 -16.29 -10.61 18.11
C HIS A 136 -16.69 -9.22 17.62
N ASN A 137 -15.82 -8.54 16.87
CA ASN A 137 -16.06 -7.21 16.33
C ASN A 137 -16.59 -7.29 14.89
N ALA A 138 -17.25 -6.23 14.43
CA ALA A 138 -17.58 -6.09 13.02
C ALA A 138 -16.31 -6.14 12.15
N ILE A 139 -16.42 -6.78 10.99
CA ILE A 139 -15.34 -6.87 9.98
C ILE A 139 -15.03 -5.49 9.38
N LEU A 140 -16.05 -4.63 9.33
CA LEU A 140 -16.00 -3.29 8.74
C LEU A 140 -16.60 -2.26 9.68
N ALA A 141 -15.96 -1.09 9.74
CA ALA A 141 -16.56 0.12 10.29
C ALA A 141 -16.34 1.30 9.36
N VAL A 142 -17.36 2.15 9.24
CA VAL A 142 -17.30 3.45 8.58
C VAL A 142 -17.53 4.53 9.63
N GLN A 143 -16.61 5.47 9.73
CA GLN A 143 -16.76 6.63 10.59
C GLN A 143 -16.80 7.89 9.74
N VAL A 144 -17.84 8.69 9.93
CA VAL A 144 -18.00 10.00 9.30
C VAL A 144 -17.75 11.05 10.37
N THR A 145 -16.72 11.87 10.19
CA THR A 145 -16.36 12.95 11.12
C THR A 145 -16.56 14.28 10.43
N GLU A 146 -17.46 15.11 10.95
CA GLU A 146 -17.73 16.46 10.46
C GLU A 146 -16.77 17.45 11.11
N LEU A 147 -15.96 18.13 10.28
CA LEU A 147 -15.11 19.26 10.67
C LEU A 147 -15.87 20.57 10.43
N SER A 148 -15.26 21.71 10.76
CA SER A 148 -15.87 23.03 10.55
C SER A 148 -16.09 23.38 9.05
N ASP A 149 -15.24 22.88 8.17
CA ASP A 149 -15.21 23.23 6.73
C ASP A 149 -15.08 22.01 5.79
N ALA A 150 -15.07 20.80 6.35
CA ALA A 150 -14.89 19.56 5.59
C ALA A 150 -15.60 18.39 6.27
N VAL A 151 -15.72 17.26 5.56
CA VAL A 151 -16.12 15.98 6.12
C VAL A 151 -15.04 14.94 5.84
N PHE A 152 -14.75 14.12 6.84
CA PHE A 152 -13.85 12.96 6.69
C PHE A 152 -14.66 11.67 6.72
N ILE A 153 -14.46 10.80 5.73
CA ILE A 153 -15.03 9.46 5.70
C ILE A 153 -13.88 8.46 5.91
N GLY A 154 -13.79 7.94 7.14
CA GLY A 154 -12.81 6.93 7.54
C GLY A 154 -13.40 5.53 7.43
N CYS A 155 -12.62 4.60 6.90
CA CYS A 155 -13.00 3.20 6.75
C CYS A 155 -11.97 2.32 7.44
N SER A 156 -12.44 1.44 8.35
CA SER A 156 -11.63 0.46 9.06
C SER A 156 -12.12 -0.94 8.67
N ALA A 157 -11.26 -1.75 8.05
CA ALA A 157 -11.63 -3.07 7.56
C ALA A 157 -10.63 -4.14 8.01
N ASN A 158 -11.13 -5.32 8.34
CA ASN A 158 -10.35 -6.44 8.82
C ASN A 158 -9.34 -6.92 7.76
N HIS A 159 -8.05 -6.87 8.09
CA HIS A 159 -7.00 -7.20 7.12
C HIS A 159 -6.93 -8.69 6.78
N ALA A 160 -7.44 -9.58 7.63
CA ALA A 160 -7.55 -11.00 7.31
C ALA A 160 -8.70 -11.32 6.35
N VAL A 161 -9.56 -10.34 6.04
CA VAL A 161 -10.69 -10.49 5.10
C VAL A 161 -10.40 -9.87 3.75
N ILE A 162 -9.71 -8.72 3.72
CA ILE A 162 -9.41 -7.99 2.48
C ILE A 162 -8.02 -7.38 2.48
N ASP A 163 -7.41 -7.30 1.29
CA ASP A 163 -6.21 -6.51 1.03
C ASP A 163 -6.55 -5.09 0.53
N GLY A 164 -5.51 -4.30 0.21
CA GLY A 164 -5.69 -2.94 -0.30
C GLY A 164 -6.47 -2.87 -1.61
N THR A 165 -6.37 -3.85 -2.51
CA THR A 165 -7.13 -3.90 -3.76
C THR A 165 -8.62 -4.08 -3.49
N SER A 166 -8.96 -5.06 -2.65
CA SER A 166 -10.34 -5.34 -2.24
C SER A 166 -10.93 -4.19 -1.42
N PHE A 167 -10.13 -3.56 -0.54
CA PHE A 167 -10.53 -2.37 0.23
C PHE A 167 -10.95 -1.22 -0.68
N TRP A 168 -10.14 -0.87 -1.68
CA TRP A 168 -10.48 0.22 -2.60
C TRP A 168 -11.58 -0.15 -3.58
N ASN A 169 -11.75 -1.44 -3.92
CA ASN A 169 -12.92 -1.90 -4.65
C ASN A 169 -14.20 -1.64 -3.85
N PHE A 170 -14.22 -2.03 -2.58
CA PHE A 170 -15.36 -1.75 -1.68
C PHE A 170 -15.61 -0.25 -1.55
N PHE A 171 -14.58 0.56 -1.23
CA PHE A 171 -14.77 1.99 -0.95
C PHE A 171 -15.26 2.75 -2.20
N ASN A 172 -14.73 2.43 -3.39
CA ASN A 172 -15.20 3.01 -4.64
C ASN A 172 -16.65 2.59 -4.97
N THR A 173 -17.01 1.31 -4.72
CA THR A 173 -18.39 0.86 -4.93
C THR A 173 -19.35 1.57 -3.98
N PHE A 174 -18.96 1.79 -2.73
CA PHE A 174 -19.74 2.53 -1.74
C PHE A 174 -19.99 3.97 -2.22
N SER A 175 -18.96 4.68 -2.69
CA SER A 175 -19.13 6.04 -3.24
C SER A 175 -19.97 6.05 -4.52
N GLU A 176 -19.80 5.06 -5.41
CA GLU A 176 -20.57 4.93 -6.66
C GLU A 176 -22.07 4.76 -6.38
N LEU A 177 -22.44 3.89 -5.45
CA LEU A 177 -23.83 3.67 -5.05
C LEU A 177 -24.42 4.90 -4.35
N CYS A 178 -23.65 5.59 -3.53
CA CYS A 178 -24.08 6.82 -2.87
C CYS A 178 -24.38 7.92 -3.89
N ARG A 179 -23.48 8.14 -4.84
CA ARG A 179 -23.66 9.15 -5.92
C ARG A 179 -24.89 8.85 -6.75
N ALA A 180 -25.12 7.60 -7.10
CA ALA A 180 -26.27 7.21 -7.89
C ALA A 180 -27.59 7.42 -7.13
N SER A 181 -27.61 7.13 -5.82
CA SER A 181 -28.79 7.39 -4.96
C SER A 181 -29.06 8.89 -4.80
N SER A 182 -28.02 9.73 -4.75
CA SER A 182 -28.15 11.20 -4.70
C SER A 182 -28.80 11.75 -5.98
N SER A 183 -28.47 11.21 -7.14
CA SER A 183 -28.99 11.63 -8.44
C SER A 183 -30.46 11.24 -8.64
N SER A 184 -30.92 10.18 -7.99
CA SER A 184 -32.28 9.64 -8.06
C SER A 184 -33.31 10.42 -7.22
N LEU A 185 -32.88 11.37 -6.41
CA LEU A 185 -33.78 12.27 -5.65
C LEU A 185 -34.49 13.32 -6.54
N SER A 186 -34.26 13.31 -7.85
CA SER A 186 -35.04 14.09 -8.83
C SER A 186 -36.42 13.43 -9.04
N PRO A 187 -37.56 14.14 -8.93
CA PRO A 187 -38.90 13.57 -8.71
C PRO A 187 -39.52 12.80 -9.90
N ASN A 188 -38.82 12.59 -11.00
CA ASN A 188 -39.44 12.19 -12.26
C ASN A 188 -39.10 10.80 -12.84
N GLU A 189 -38.36 9.93 -12.13
CA GLU A 189 -38.12 8.59 -12.66
C GLU A 189 -38.34 7.50 -11.57
N ASN A 190 -39.23 6.53 -11.89
CA ASN A 190 -39.35 5.26 -11.17
C ASN A 190 -38.06 4.45 -11.34
N TYR A 191 -37.02 4.79 -10.59
CA TYR A 191 -35.76 4.07 -10.62
C TYR A 191 -35.90 2.74 -9.89
N ASN A 192 -35.71 1.66 -10.63
CA ASN A 192 -35.73 0.29 -10.11
C ASN A 192 -34.36 0.00 -9.50
N TYR A 193 -34.17 0.26 -8.19
CA TYR A 193 -32.92 0.13 -7.41
C TYR A 193 -32.27 -1.28 -7.52
N THR A 194 -33.04 -2.30 -7.89
CA THR A 194 -32.56 -3.68 -8.04
C THR A 194 -31.66 -3.89 -9.26
N LYS A 195 -31.50 -2.90 -10.13
CA LYS A 195 -30.80 -3.03 -11.42
C LYS A 195 -29.57 -2.12 -11.58
N MET A 196 -29.09 -1.48 -10.50
CA MET A 196 -27.85 -0.71 -10.59
C MET A 196 -26.66 -1.64 -10.80
N THR A 197 -26.10 -1.58 -11.99
CA THR A 197 -24.87 -2.32 -12.33
C THR A 197 -23.68 -1.56 -11.77
N ILE A 198 -23.01 -2.14 -10.80
CA ILE A 198 -21.72 -1.62 -10.29
C ILE A 198 -20.62 -1.93 -11.30
N THR A 199 -19.65 -1.03 -11.41
CA THR A 199 -18.55 -1.16 -12.39
C THR A 199 -17.49 -2.17 -11.96
N ARG A 200 -17.45 -2.53 -10.65
CA ARG A 200 -16.41 -3.36 -10.04
C ARG A 200 -17.03 -4.50 -9.25
N GLN A 201 -17.60 -5.49 -9.96
CA GLN A 201 -18.24 -6.65 -9.33
C GLN A 201 -17.21 -7.49 -8.55
N PRO A 202 -17.34 -7.66 -7.21
CA PRO A 202 -16.39 -8.47 -6.44
C PRO A 202 -16.53 -9.96 -6.79
N ASP A 203 -15.38 -10.64 -6.90
CA ASP A 203 -15.27 -12.09 -7.06
C ASP A 203 -14.94 -12.73 -5.69
N PHE A 204 -15.83 -13.61 -5.21
CA PHE A 204 -15.67 -14.36 -3.97
C PHE A 204 -15.22 -15.80 -4.20
N SER A 205 -14.88 -16.18 -5.42
CA SER A 205 -14.31 -17.49 -5.70
C SER A 205 -13.03 -17.69 -4.89
N ARG A 206 -12.91 -18.84 -4.23
CA ARG A 206 -11.68 -19.18 -3.53
C ARG A 206 -10.78 -19.99 -4.45
N ASN A 207 -9.62 -19.42 -4.79
CA ASN A 207 -8.66 -20.08 -5.65
C ASN A 207 -8.00 -21.24 -4.91
N SER A 208 -7.99 -22.44 -5.53
CA SER A 208 -7.42 -23.65 -4.94
C SER A 208 -5.94 -23.53 -4.59
N VAL A 209 -5.18 -22.66 -5.28
CA VAL A 209 -3.76 -22.41 -4.99
C VAL A 209 -3.56 -21.74 -3.64
N LEU A 210 -4.53 -20.92 -3.21
CA LEU A 210 -4.45 -20.17 -1.95
C LEU A 210 -5.18 -20.84 -0.80
N ILE A 211 -5.94 -21.93 -1.02
CA ILE A 211 -6.62 -22.69 0.02
C ILE A 211 -5.75 -23.86 0.44
N SER A 212 -5.48 -23.95 1.73
CA SER A 212 -4.62 -24.98 2.32
C SER A 212 -5.37 -25.79 3.37
N PRO A 213 -5.12 -27.11 3.48
CA PRO A 213 -5.57 -27.93 4.59
C PRO A 213 -4.79 -27.66 5.89
N ALA A 214 -3.69 -26.88 5.84
CA ALA A 214 -2.88 -26.57 6.99
C ALA A 214 -3.61 -25.66 7.98
N VAL A 215 -3.51 -25.94 9.26
CA VAL A 215 -4.17 -25.20 10.33
C VAL A 215 -3.18 -24.27 11.01
N LEU A 216 -3.48 -22.96 10.99
CA LEU A 216 -2.72 -21.98 11.76
C LEU A 216 -3.07 -22.09 13.26
N ARG A 217 -2.09 -22.44 14.08
CA ARG A 217 -2.26 -22.43 15.53
C ARG A 217 -2.12 -21.01 16.07
N VAL A 218 -3.18 -20.52 16.67
CA VAL A 218 -3.23 -19.19 17.26
C VAL A 218 -3.03 -19.30 18.77
N PRO A 219 -2.21 -18.44 19.42
CA PRO A 219 -2.04 -18.43 20.88
C PRO A 219 -3.35 -18.24 21.62
N ALA A 220 -3.46 -18.78 22.84
CA ALA A 220 -4.59 -18.52 23.71
C ALA A 220 -4.73 -17.00 23.94
N GLY A 221 -5.95 -16.47 23.76
CA GLY A 221 -6.24 -15.02 23.82
C GLY A 221 -6.00 -14.26 22.50
N GLY A 222 -5.68 -14.97 21.41
CA GLY A 222 -5.46 -14.41 20.08
C GLY A 222 -4.03 -13.90 19.84
N PRO A 223 -3.67 -13.65 18.58
CA PRO A 223 -2.37 -13.10 18.21
C PRO A 223 -2.28 -11.62 18.59
N LYS A 224 -1.04 -11.17 18.80
CA LYS A 224 -0.70 -9.75 18.97
C LYS A 224 0.11 -9.28 17.76
N VAL A 225 0.15 -7.97 17.54
CA VAL A 225 1.12 -7.39 16.60
C VAL A 225 2.54 -7.68 17.05
N THR A 226 3.46 -7.75 16.09
CA THR A 226 4.86 -8.15 16.33
C THR A 226 5.80 -6.95 16.50
N PHE A 227 5.29 -5.73 16.46
CA PHE A 227 6.04 -4.48 16.68
C PHE A 227 5.59 -3.80 17.97
N ASN A 228 6.44 -2.92 18.51
CA ASN A 228 6.08 -2.10 19.68
C ASN A 228 5.15 -0.96 19.24
N VAL A 229 3.89 -0.99 19.71
CA VAL A 229 2.86 0.02 19.35
C VAL A 229 3.05 1.36 20.08
N ASP A 230 3.89 1.41 21.10
CA ASP A 230 4.18 2.58 21.92
C ASP A 230 5.57 3.16 21.64
N GLU A 231 6.28 2.62 20.63
CA GLU A 231 7.55 3.17 20.17
C GLU A 231 7.34 4.58 19.58
N PRO A 232 8.11 5.58 20.02
CA PRO A 232 7.99 6.94 19.48
C PRO A 232 8.33 6.96 17.99
N VAL A 233 7.39 7.46 17.19
CA VAL A 233 7.60 7.64 15.74
C VAL A 233 7.05 8.99 15.28
N CYS A 234 7.68 9.56 14.26
CA CYS A 234 7.19 10.70 13.50
C CYS A 234 6.51 10.21 12.24
N GLU A 235 5.38 10.83 11.89
CA GLU A 235 4.64 10.54 10.66
C GLU A 235 4.56 11.78 9.80
N ARG A 236 5.14 11.71 8.59
CA ARG A 236 5.14 12.81 7.63
C ARG A 236 4.72 12.34 6.24
N ILE A 237 3.97 13.20 5.53
CA ILE A 237 3.64 13.00 4.12
C ILE A 237 4.58 13.84 3.27
N PHE A 238 5.32 13.19 2.38
CA PHE A 238 6.18 13.82 1.38
C PHE A 238 5.50 13.72 0.03
N SER A 239 5.24 14.86 -0.60
CA SER A 239 4.59 14.94 -1.91
C SER A 239 5.63 15.03 -3.03
N PHE A 240 5.40 14.28 -4.10
CA PHE A 240 6.25 14.26 -5.29
C PHE A 240 5.41 14.60 -6.50
N SER A 241 5.72 15.70 -7.17
CA SER A 241 5.02 16.09 -8.39
C SER A 241 5.25 15.07 -9.52
N ARG A 242 4.40 15.11 -10.54
CA ARG A 242 4.57 14.31 -11.75
C ARG A 242 5.95 14.51 -12.38
N GLU A 243 6.41 15.76 -12.45
CA GLU A 243 7.71 16.13 -13.01
C GLU A 243 8.87 15.59 -12.19
N ALA A 244 8.79 15.66 -10.85
CA ALA A 244 9.79 15.08 -9.96
C ALA A 244 9.91 13.56 -10.15
N ILE A 245 8.77 12.86 -10.22
CA ILE A 245 8.72 11.41 -10.47
C ILE A 245 9.30 11.06 -11.85
N GLN A 246 8.99 11.85 -12.90
CA GLN A 246 9.53 11.62 -14.24
C GLN A 246 11.05 11.85 -14.29
N LYS A 247 11.55 12.91 -13.65
CA LYS A 247 13.00 13.19 -13.54
C LYS A 247 13.72 12.05 -12.80
N LEU A 248 13.16 11.59 -11.70
CA LEU A 248 13.72 10.46 -10.94
C LEU A 248 13.73 9.17 -11.75
N LYS A 249 12.64 8.85 -12.45
CA LYS A 249 12.56 7.70 -13.36
C LYS A 249 13.58 7.79 -14.49
N ALA A 250 13.75 8.96 -15.11
CA ALA A 250 14.75 9.19 -16.14
C ALA A 250 16.16 8.94 -15.60
N ARG A 251 16.49 9.51 -14.40
CA ARG A 251 17.78 9.30 -13.74
C ARG A 251 18.11 7.83 -13.51
N THR A 252 17.14 7.02 -13.07
CA THR A 252 17.37 5.59 -12.79
C THR A 252 17.41 4.71 -14.04
N ASN A 253 16.89 5.18 -15.18
CA ASN A 253 16.89 4.43 -16.44
C ASN A 253 18.01 4.85 -17.42
N ASN A 254 18.58 6.05 -17.26
CA ASN A 254 19.66 6.53 -18.12
C ASN A 254 21.00 5.92 -17.68
N LYS A 255 21.69 5.22 -18.61
CA LYS A 255 23.09 4.85 -18.42
C LYS A 255 23.92 6.14 -18.36
N LYS A 256 24.63 6.39 -17.25
CA LYS A 256 25.58 7.49 -17.18
C LYS A 256 26.69 7.28 -18.20
N TRP A 257 27.16 8.36 -18.81
CA TRP A 257 28.37 8.36 -19.64
C TRP A 257 29.60 7.77 -18.90
N SER A 258 29.63 7.85 -17.55
CA SER A 258 30.65 7.21 -16.72
C SER A 258 30.68 5.68 -16.85
N ASP A 259 29.51 5.03 -16.98
CA ASP A 259 29.45 3.56 -17.11
C ASP A 259 29.88 3.13 -18.51
N VAL A 260 29.66 4.00 -19.50
CA VAL A 260 30.14 3.80 -20.88
C VAL A 260 31.66 4.02 -20.93
N LEU A 261 32.19 5.00 -20.21
CA LEU A 261 33.63 5.26 -20.11
C LEU A 261 34.36 4.14 -19.33
N LEU A 262 33.80 3.65 -18.22
CA LEU A 262 34.37 2.55 -17.45
C LEU A 262 34.41 1.26 -18.28
N SER A 263 33.34 0.96 -19.02
CA SER A 263 33.34 -0.20 -19.93
C SER A 263 34.31 -0.03 -21.11
N ALA A 264 34.47 1.20 -21.61
CA ALA A 264 35.44 1.50 -22.67
C ALA A 264 36.89 1.41 -22.16
N VAL A 265 37.16 1.88 -20.94
CA VAL A 265 38.48 1.75 -20.29
C VAL A 265 38.82 0.29 -19.98
N GLU A 266 37.84 -0.51 -19.57
CA GLU A 266 38.04 -1.95 -19.32
C GLU A 266 38.31 -2.73 -20.61
N ILE A 267 37.69 -2.34 -21.72
CA ILE A 267 37.94 -2.91 -23.07
C ILE A 267 39.31 -2.48 -23.57
N LEU A 268 39.68 -1.21 -23.39
CA LEU A 268 40.99 -0.69 -23.77
C LEU A 268 42.13 -1.27 -22.91
N GLY A 269 41.88 -1.45 -21.59
CA GLY A 269 42.81 -2.10 -20.67
C GLY A 269 43.08 -3.57 -21.00
N LYS A 270 42.08 -4.30 -21.50
CA LYS A 270 42.26 -5.69 -22.00
C LYS A 270 43.01 -5.75 -23.30
N GLN A 271 42.86 -4.77 -24.18
CA GLN A 271 43.63 -4.68 -25.43
C GLN A 271 45.09 -4.29 -25.24
N SER A 272 45.41 -3.54 -24.17
CA SER A 272 46.80 -3.16 -23.88
C SER A 272 47.63 -4.29 -23.26
N ASN A 273 47.02 -5.29 -22.65
CA ASN A 273 47.72 -6.46 -22.10
C ASN A 273 48.02 -7.54 -23.18
N ASP A 274 47.31 -7.53 -24.32
CA ASP A 274 47.58 -8.46 -25.42
C ASP A 274 48.60 -7.94 -26.45
N SER A 275 49.11 -6.68 -26.31
CA SER A 275 49.99 -6.01 -27.28
C SER A 275 51.46 -5.93 -26.89
N TYR A 276 51.93 -6.69 -25.89
CA TYR A 276 53.38 -6.78 -25.56
C TYR A 276 54.07 -8.01 -26.18
N GLN A 277 53.57 -8.55 -27.26
CA GLN A 277 54.30 -9.45 -28.15
C GLN A 277 53.91 -9.19 -29.61
N ASN A 278 54.52 -8.24 -30.26
CA ASN A 278 55.17 -8.36 -31.56
C ASN A 278 55.56 -6.99 -32.14
N LYS A 279 56.78 -6.97 -32.66
CA LYS A 279 57.42 -5.86 -33.39
C LYS A 279 56.85 -5.73 -34.80
N ASP A 280 56.93 -4.47 -35.28
CA ASP A 280 57.01 -4.00 -36.66
C ASP A 280 55.77 -4.19 -37.57
N ASN A 281 55.11 -3.11 -37.85
CA ASN A 281 55.00 -2.45 -39.14
C ASN A 281 53.92 -1.37 -39.16
N GLY A 282 54.31 -0.19 -39.65
CA GLY A 282 53.39 0.93 -39.75
C GLY A 282 52.31 0.73 -40.82
N ALA A 283 51.09 1.07 -40.45
CA ALA A 283 50.02 1.38 -41.40
C ALA A 283 48.85 2.11 -40.73
N LYS A 284 48.68 3.35 -41.16
CA LYS A 284 47.48 4.16 -41.31
C LYS A 284 46.33 4.04 -40.31
N VAL A 285 46.20 5.10 -39.52
CA VAL A 285 44.98 5.55 -38.84
C VAL A 285 43.98 6.03 -39.89
N THR A 286 43.09 5.16 -40.37
CA THR A 286 41.84 5.52 -41.06
C THR A 286 40.96 4.27 -41.19
N SER A 287 40.26 3.89 -40.15
CA SER A 287 39.07 3.02 -40.26
C SER A 287 38.39 2.69 -38.90
N ILE A 288 38.34 3.64 -37.96
CA ILE A 288 37.66 3.41 -36.66
C ILE A 288 36.16 3.71 -36.74
N ASN A 289 35.68 4.40 -37.78
CA ASN A 289 34.27 4.88 -37.80
C ASN A 289 33.27 3.94 -38.51
N GLU A 290 33.68 2.90 -39.23
CA GLU A 290 32.71 2.04 -39.96
C GLU A 290 32.37 0.72 -39.27
N ASN A 291 33.16 0.26 -38.30
CA ASN A 291 32.85 -0.99 -37.57
C ASN A 291 31.95 -0.80 -36.33
N TRP A 292 31.71 0.44 -35.87
CA TRP A 292 30.84 0.69 -34.74
C TRP A 292 29.35 0.58 -35.04
N SER A 293 28.98 0.79 -36.32
CA SER A 293 27.57 0.70 -36.75
C SER A 293 27.08 -0.73 -36.95
N LYS A 294 27.97 -1.74 -37.10
CA LYS A 294 27.60 -3.13 -37.38
C LYS A 294 27.59 -4.05 -36.15
N ASN A 295 28.29 -3.71 -35.07
CA ASN A 295 28.29 -4.53 -33.84
C ASN A 295 27.31 -4.07 -32.78
N SER A 296 26.61 -2.96 -32.97
CA SER A 296 25.55 -2.51 -32.04
C SER A 296 24.21 -3.26 -32.15
N LYS A 297 24.10 -4.26 -33.05
CA LYS A 297 22.89 -5.09 -33.23
C LYS A 297 22.96 -6.48 -32.61
N ALA A 298 24.05 -6.86 -31.98
CA ALA A 298 24.18 -8.16 -31.31
C ALA A 298 24.34 -7.97 -29.80
N ASN A 299 23.30 -8.34 -29.08
CA ASN A 299 23.19 -8.34 -27.60
C ASN A 299 22.86 -7.01 -26.88
N SER A 300 21.84 -6.28 -27.29
CA SER A 300 21.07 -5.53 -26.34
C SER A 300 20.14 -6.50 -25.58
N LYS A 301 20.62 -7.14 -24.51
CA LYS A 301 19.72 -7.49 -23.40
C LYS A 301 19.10 -6.17 -22.99
N THR A 302 17.85 -5.92 -23.46
CA THR A 302 17.06 -4.76 -23.04
C THR A 302 16.99 -4.86 -21.53
N THR A 303 17.79 -4.02 -20.84
CA THR A 303 17.67 -3.88 -19.39
C THR A 303 16.25 -3.45 -19.15
N ALA A 304 15.50 -4.30 -18.48
CA ALA A 304 14.08 -4.09 -18.32
C ALA A 304 13.85 -2.78 -17.58
N GLU A 305 12.97 -1.93 -18.12
CA GLU A 305 12.67 -0.60 -17.61
C GLU A 305 12.32 -0.62 -16.12
N ILE A 306 12.95 0.26 -15.33
CA ILE A 306 12.68 0.49 -13.92
C ILE A 306 11.44 1.38 -13.84
N SER A 307 10.44 0.97 -13.06
CA SER A 307 9.22 1.74 -12.90
C SER A 307 9.43 3.00 -12.03
N SER A 308 8.60 4.02 -12.22
CA SER A 308 8.59 5.23 -11.37
C SER A 308 8.54 4.91 -9.88
N PHE A 309 7.72 3.94 -9.50
CA PHE A 309 7.57 3.57 -8.09
C PHE A 309 8.82 2.86 -7.54
N GLN A 310 9.48 2.00 -8.30
CA GLN A 310 10.75 1.40 -7.91
C GLN A 310 11.86 2.46 -7.78
N SER A 311 11.87 3.46 -8.67
CA SER A 311 12.81 4.58 -8.59
C SER A 311 12.62 5.37 -7.29
N LEU A 312 11.37 5.67 -6.94
CA LEU A 312 11.03 6.37 -5.71
C LEU A 312 11.35 5.54 -4.45
N CYS A 313 11.03 4.24 -4.46
CA CYS A 313 11.38 3.32 -3.37
C CYS A 313 12.91 3.22 -3.18
N ALA A 314 13.68 3.20 -4.27
CA ALA A 314 15.14 3.14 -4.21
C ALA A 314 15.75 4.42 -3.63
N LEU A 315 15.23 5.59 -4.04
CA LEU A 315 15.62 6.88 -3.46
C LEU A 315 15.37 6.87 -1.94
N LEU A 316 14.15 6.50 -1.53
CA LEU A 316 13.77 6.46 -0.12
C LEU A 316 14.62 5.45 0.67
N TRP A 317 14.85 4.24 0.14
CA TRP A 317 15.67 3.22 0.80
C TRP A 317 17.07 3.72 1.08
N ARG A 318 17.71 4.33 0.09
CA ARG A 318 19.06 4.90 0.18
C ARG A 318 19.11 6.05 1.18
N SER A 319 18.15 6.97 1.12
CA SER A 319 18.12 8.16 1.98
C SER A 319 17.83 7.82 3.45
N VAL A 320 16.89 6.90 3.72
CA VAL A 320 16.62 6.45 5.10
C VAL A 320 17.79 5.62 5.66
N THR A 321 18.49 4.82 4.83
CA THR A 321 19.71 4.12 5.27
C THR A 321 20.78 5.11 5.69
N ARG A 322 20.94 6.23 4.97
CA ARG A 322 21.87 7.31 5.31
C ARG A 322 21.43 8.02 6.60
N ALA A 323 20.14 8.37 6.69
CA ALA A 323 19.57 9.05 7.86
C ALA A 323 19.71 8.24 9.16
N ARG A 324 19.61 6.91 9.07
CA ARG A 324 19.80 5.99 10.21
C ARG A 324 21.26 5.80 10.61
N ASN A 325 22.22 6.33 9.83
CA ASN A 325 23.66 6.21 10.09
C ASN A 325 24.12 4.78 10.44
N LEU A 326 23.67 3.81 9.67
CA LEU A 326 23.94 2.40 9.92
C LEU A 326 25.40 2.04 9.61
N PRO A 327 26.02 1.10 10.37
CA PRO A 327 27.33 0.55 10.01
C PRO A 327 27.34 -0.02 8.59
N SER A 328 28.43 0.16 7.84
CA SER A 328 28.52 -0.28 6.43
C SER A 328 28.24 -1.78 6.23
N SER A 329 28.59 -2.61 7.21
CA SER A 329 28.34 -4.06 7.19
C SER A 329 26.91 -4.45 7.55
N LYS A 330 26.07 -3.53 8.07
CA LYS A 330 24.70 -3.81 8.47
C LYS A 330 23.85 -4.11 7.24
N THR A 331 23.23 -5.27 7.20
CA THR A 331 22.22 -5.60 6.18
C THR A 331 20.97 -4.79 6.42
N THR A 332 20.48 -4.14 5.37
CA THR A 332 19.19 -3.45 5.32
C THR A 332 18.19 -4.25 4.51
N THR A 333 16.92 -4.09 4.82
CA THR A 333 15.83 -4.80 4.12
C THR A 333 14.78 -3.81 3.65
N PHE A 334 14.47 -3.86 2.35
CA PHE A 334 13.34 -3.13 1.79
C PHE A 334 12.25 -4.11 1.35
N ARG A 335 11.10 -4.09 2.00
CA ARG A 335 9.96 -4.96 1.71
C ARG A 335 8.93 -4.23 0.87
N MET A 336 8.52 -4.86 -0.24
CA MET A 336 7.43 -4.38 -1.11
C MET A 336 6.28 -5.38 -1.08
N ALA A 337 5.06 -4.90 -0.89
CA ALA A 337 3.87 -5.69 -1.12
C ALA A 337 3.61 -5.84 -2.63
N VAL A 338 3.43 -7.06 -3.09
CA VAL A 338 3.17 -7.38 -4.51
C VAL A 338 1.81 -8.02 -4.64
N ASN A 339 1.00 -7.48 -5.57
CA ASN A 339 -0.28 -8.06 -5.95
C ASN A 339 -0.05 -9.33 -6.78
N CYS A 340 -0.52 -10.47 -6.29
CA CYS A 340 -0.36 -11.78 -6.91
C CYS A 340 -1.45 -12.11 -7.94
N ARG A 341 -2.57 -11.33 -8.01
CA ARG A 341 -3.71 -11.66 -8.88
C ARG A 341 -3.34 -11.93 -10.33
N HIS A 342 -2.44 -11.10 -10.89
CA HIS A 342 -2.01 -11.20 -12.28
C HIS A 342 -0.77 -12.06 -12.50
N ARG A 343 -0.18 -12.59 -11.42
CA ARG A 343 1.05 -13.38 -11.46
C ARG A 343 0.82 -14.86 -11.23
N LEU A 344 -0.30 -15.22 -10.61
CA LEU A 344 -0.74 -16.62 -10.46
C LEU A 344 -1.22 -17.19 -11.78
N GLU A 345 -1.09 -18.50 -11.93
CA GLU A 345 -1.64 -19.28 -13.03
C GLU A 345 -2.44 -20.47 -12.45
N PRO A 346 -3.76 -20.51 -12.71
CA PRO A 346 -4.57 -19.51 -13.42
C PRO A 346 -4.61 -18.16 -12.68
N LYS A 347 -4.74 -17.06 -13.45
CA LYS A 347 -4.86 -15.70 -12.87
C LYS A 347 -6.14 -15.61 -12.03
N LEU A 348 -6.04 -14.85 -10.93
CA LEU A 348 -7.22 -14.44 -10.19
C LEU A 348 -7.94 -13.31 -10.93
N ASP A 349 -9.24 -13.20 -10.69
CA ASP A 349 -10.00 -12.02 -11.12
C ASP A 349 -9.38 -10.73 -10.57
N ALA A 350 -9.45 -9.64 -11.33
CA ALA A 350 -8.94 -8.34 -10.90
C ALA A 350 -9.65 -7.83 -9.63
N PHE A 351 -10.92 -8.22 -9.44
CA PHE A 351 -11.77 -7.88 -8.30
C PHE A 351 -11.94 -9.02 -7.29
N TYR A 352 -11.06 -10.04 -7.34
CA TYR A 352 -11.00 -11.07 -6.31
C TYR A 352 -11.00 -10.43 -4.92
N CYS A 353 -12.01 -10.76 -4.10
CA CYS A 353 -12.22 -10.19 -2.78
C CYS A 353 -11.60 -11.09 -1.71
N GLY A 354 -10.46 -10.69 -1.21
CA GLY A 354 -9.61 -11.42 -0.27
C GLY A 354 -8.19 -10.88 -0.30
N ASN A 355 -7.27 -11.49 0.42
CA ASN A 355 -5.85 -11.19 0.28
C ASN A 355 -5.23 -12.00 -0.86
N ALA A 356 -4.62 -11.29 -1.80
CA ALA A 356 -3.79 -11.87 -2.86
C ALA A 356 -2.50 -11.06 -2.97
N ILE A 357 -1.83 -10.87 -1.83
CA ILE A 357 -0.59 -10.11 -1.69
C ILE A 357 0.47 -10.97 -1.01
N GLN A 358 1.72 -10.75 -1.42
CA GLN A 358 2.88 -11.28 -0.72
C GLN A 358 3.91 -10.18 -0.54
N SER A 359 4.72 -10.27 0.54
CA SER A 359 5.77 -9.31 0.86
C SER A 359 7.09 -9.80 0.32
N ILE A 360 7.71 -9.02 -0.58
CA ILE A 360 9.00 -9.34 -1.19
C ILE A 360 10.10 -8.56 -0.48
N PRO A 361 11.01 -9.22 0.28
CA PRO A 361 12.17 -8.57 0.83
C PRO A 361 13.29 -8.44 -0.22
N THR A 362 13.92 -7.27 -0.29
CA THR A 362 15.17 -7.04 -1.03
C THR A 362 16.24 -6.64 -0.02
N TYR A 363 17.42 -7.24 -0.12
CA TYR A 363 18.51 -7.09 0.82
C TYR A 363 19.71 -6.39 0.16
N ALA A 364 20.36 -5.52 0.91
CA ALA A 364 21.68 -4.98 0.61
C ALA A 364 22.33 -4.48 1.90
N THR A 365 23.64 -4.44 1.97
CA THR A 365 24.33 -3.79 3.09
C THR A 365 24.22 -2.27 2.99
N ALA A 366 24.29 -1.57 4.13
CA ALA A 366 24.31 -0.10 4.13
C ALA A 366 25.48 0.44 3.29
N GLY A 367 26.65 -0.22 3.34
CA GLY A 367 27.80 0.13 2.53
C GLY A 367 27.55 0.02 1.04
N GLU A 368 26.91 -1.06 0.56
CA GLU A 368 26.53 -1.21 -0.85
C GLU A 368 25.55 -0.12 -1.30
N LEU A 369 24.48 0.11 -0.51
CA LEU A 369 23.49 1.14 -0.85
C LEU A 369 24.09 2.54 -0.94
N LEU A 370 25.05 2.89 -0.07
CA LEU A 370 25.59 4.23 0.00
C LEU A 370 26.79 4.43 -0.95
N SER A 371 27.52 3.37 -1.31
CA SER A 371 28.61 3.44 -2.29
C SER A 371 28.12 3.48 -3.74
N HIS A 372 26.93 2.92 -4.02
CA HIS A 372 26.32 2.95 -5.34
C HIS A 372 25.29 4.09 -5.47
N ASP A 373 24.88 4.38 -6.69
CA ASP A 373 23.86 5.41 -6.97
C ASP A 373 22.43 4.86 -6.83
N THR A 374 21.44 5.75 -6.93
CA THR A 374 20.00 5.42 -6.84
C THR A 374 19.58 4.42 -7.92
N ARG A 375 20.24 4.42 -9.08
CA ARG A 375 19.95 3.48 -10.16
C ARG A 375 20.26 2.04 -9.73
N TRP A 376 21.45 1.80 -9.18
CA TRP A 376 21.83 0.47 -8.69
C TRP A 376 20.81 -0.05 -7.66
N CYS A 377 20.40 0.79 -6.70
CA CYS A 377 19.39 0.44 -5.71
C CYS A 377 18.05 0.07 -6.37
N ALA A 378 17.64 0.83 -7.39
CA ALA A 378 16.41 0.57 -8.14
C ALA A 378 16.49 -0.73 -8.97
N GLU A 379 17.66 -1.06 -9.51
CA GLU A 379 17.92 -2.34 -10.21
C GLU A 379 17.77 -3.54 -9.28
N GLN A 380 18.22 -3.46 -8.01
CA GLN A 380 18.01 -4.54 -7.03
C GLN A 380 16.51 -4.79 -6.78
N LEU A 381 15.73 -3.72 -6.56
CA LEU A 381 14.27 -3.82 -6.40
C LEU A 381 13.59 -4.37 -7.66
N ASN A 382 13.97 -3.87 -8.84
CA ASN A 382 13.40 -4.29 -10.12
C ASN A 382 13.66 -5.77 -10.41
N LYS A 383 14.90 -6.22 -10.21
CA LYS A 383 15.31 -7.62 -10.40
C LYS A 383 14.47 -8.55 -9.51
N ASN A 384 14.34 -8.21 -8.23
CA ASN A 384 13.61 -9.04 -7.28
C ASN A 384 12.10 -9.08 -7.58
N VAL A 385 11.48 -7.92 -7.87
CA VAL A 385 10.05 -7.85 -8.24
C VAL A 385 9.75 -8.62 -9.53
N LYS A 386 10.66 -8.62 -10.50
CA LYS A 386 10.49 -9.37 -11.78
C LYS A 386 10.63 -10.86 -11.61
N ALA A 387 11.56 -11.29 -10.76
CA ALA A 387 11.75 -12.70 -10.46
C ALA A 387 10.59 -13.31 -9.62
N TYR A 388 9.62 -12.47 -9.22
CA TYR A 388 8.47 -12.91 -8.42
C TYR A 388 7.31 -13.32 -9.32
N ASP A 389 7.39 -14.52 -9.86
CA ASP A 389 6.43 -15.15 -10.77
C ASP A 389 5.48 -16.14 -10.05
N ASN A 390 4.72 -16.92 -10.82
CA ASN A 390 3.82 -17.94 -10.32
C ASN A 390 4.51 -18.97 -9.42
N ASP A 391 5.66 -19.47 -9.84
CA ASP A 391 6.36 -20.55 -9.13
C ASP A 391 6.89 -20.06 -7.78
N ARG A 392 7.38 -18.80 -7.76
CA ARG A 392 7.82 -18.17 -6.52
C ARG A 392 6.66 -17.95 -5.55
N ILE A 393 5.49 -17.55 -6.06
CA ILE A 393 4.27 -17.38 -5.24
C ILE A 393 3.84 -18.72 -4.65
N ARG A 394 3.80 -19.80 -5.45
CA ARG A 394 3.47 -21.15 -4.99
C ARG A 394 4.46 -21.67 -3.96
N GLY A 395 5.74 -21.45 -4.18
CA GLY A 395 6.78 -21.83 -3.21
C GLY A 395 6.60 -21.15 -1.85
N VAL A 396 6.12 -19.91 -1.79
CA VAL A 396 5.78 -19.24 -0.52
C VAL A 396 4.54 -19.85 0.13
N VAL A 397 3.55 -20.28 -0.67
CA VAL A 397 2.37 -21.01 -0.16
C VAL A 397 2.79 -22.35 0.45
N GLU A 398 3.57 -23.15 -0.28
CA GLU A 398 4.09 -24.44 0.19
C GLU A 398 4.95 -24.31 1.46
N ASP A 399 5.77 -23.23 1.52
CA ASP A 399 6.56 -22.94 2.71
C ASP A 399 5.69 -22.64 3.93
N TRP A 400 4.62 -21.86 3.72
CA TRP A 400 3.65 -21.55 4.77
C TRP A 400 2.87 -22.80 5.20
N GLU A 401 2.51 -23.69 4.28
CA GLU A 401 1.81 -24.93 4.58
C GLU A 401 2.62 -25.89 5.45
N ARG A 402 3.95 -25.90 5.25
CA ARG A 402 4.87 -26.69 6.08
C ARG A 402 5.05 -26.13 7.50
N ASP A 403 4.97 -24.79 7.61
CA ASP A 403 5.11 -24.06 8.87
C ASP A 403 4.11 -22.89 8.93
N PRO A 404 2.81 -23.18 9.26
CA PRO A 404 1.79 -22.15 9.36
C PRO A 404 2.12 -21.10 10.41
N ARG A 405 2.25 -19.84 9.98
CA ARG A 405 2.71 -18.75 10.85
C ARG A 405 2.03 -17.42 10.53
N LEU A 406 1.96 -16.56 11.52
CA LEU A 406 1.50 -15.20 11.40
C LEU A 406 2.52 -14.34 10.66
N PHE A 407 2.04 -13.22 10.06
CA PHE A 407 2.92 -12.30 9.35
C PHE A 407 3.73 -11.47 10.35
N PRO A 408 5.07 -11.55 10.33
CA PRO A 408 5.92 -10.71 11.17
C PRO A 408 5.98 -9.30 10.57
N LEU A 409 5.33 -8.34 11.24
CA LEU A 409 5.30 -6.94 10.84
C LEU A 409 6.07 -6.10 11.86
N GLY A 410 7.02 -5.29 11.40
CA GLY A 410 7.84 -4.43 12.25
C GLY A 410 9.23 -4.17 11.67
N ASN A 411 9.99 -3.37 12.39
CA ASN A 411 11.41 -3.12 12.14
C ASN A 411 12.25 -3.78 13.26
N PHE A 412 12.50 -5.08 13.11
CA PHE A 412 13.07 -5.91 14.19
C PHE A 412 14.56 -5.65 14.46
N ASP A 413 15.28 -5.06 13.53
CA ASP A 413 16.73 -4.91 13.60
C ASP A 413 17.21 -3.46 13.36
N GLY A 414 16.28 -2.51 13.34
CA GLY A 414 16.56 -1.09 13.10
C GLY A 414 16.93 -0.75 11.65
N ALA A 415 16.90 -1.72 10.73
CA ALA A 415 17.37 -1.55 9.35
C ALA A 415 16.32 -1.92 8.28
N MET A 416 15.09 -2.22 8.70
CA MET A 416 14.01 -2.62 7.79
C MET A 416 13.13 -1.44 7.38
N MET A 417 12.60 -1.54 6.17
CA MET A 417 11.55 -0.67 5.64
C MET A 417 10.47 -1.51 4.95
N THR A 418 9.20 -1.13 5.09
CA THR A 418 8.08 -1.87 4.51
C THR A 418 7.10 -0.94 3.84
N VAL A 419 6.92 -1.10 2.53
CA VAL A 419 5.88 -0.40 1.76
C VAL A 419 4.64 -1.28 1.68
N GLY A 420 3.53 -0.81 2.24
CA GLY A 420 2.27 -1.56 2.34
C GLY A 420 1.11 -1.00 1.53
N SER A 421 1.32 -0.06 0.62
CA SER A 421 0.28 0.55 -0.22
C SER A 421 0.82 0.83 -1.62
N SER A 422 -0.06 1.19 -2.55
CA SER A 422 0.29 1.47 -3.94
C SER A 422 -0.29 2.81 -4.40
N PRO A 423 0.50 3.68 -5.06
CA PRO A 423 -0.02 4.91 -5.65
C PRO A 423 -0.91 4.66 -6.89
N ARG A 424 -1.14 3.40 -7.26
CA ARG A 424 -2.05 3.02 -8.35
C ARG A 424 -3.47 2.71 -7.89
N PHE A 425 -3.72 2.71 -6.58
CA PHE A 425 -5.08 2.54 -6.10
C PHE A 425 -5.95 3.73 -6.49
N PRO A 426 -7.21 3.50 -6.92
CA PRO A 426 -8.11 4.55 -7.42
C PRO A 426 -8.73 5.35 -6.27
N MET A 427 -7.87 5.96 -5.43
CA MET A 427 -8.30 6.61 -4.18
C MET A 427 -9.06 7.92 -4.45
N TYR A 428 -8.61 8.71 -5.44
CA TYR A 428 -9.27 9.95 -5.84
C TYR A 428 -10.45 9.75 -6.79
N ASP A 429 -10.77 8.51 -7.18
CA ASP A 429 -11.97 8.19 -7.97
C ASP A 429 -13.24 8.17 -7.12
N ASN A 430 -13.09 8.15 -5.78
CA ASN A 430 -14.23 8.20 -4.87
C ASN A 430 -14.97 9.53 -5.02
N ASP A 431 -16.25 9.45 -5.36
CA ASP A 431 -17.15 10.59 -5.45
C ASP A 431 -18.54 10.16 -4.96
N PHE A 432 -18.91 10.66 -3.79
CA PHE A 432 -20.18 10.34 -3.13
C PHE A 432 -21.37 11.18 -3.66
N GLY A 433 -21.15 12.03 -4.66
CA GLY A 433 -22.17 12.90 -5.25
C GLY A 433 -21.98 14.38 -4.94
N TRP A 434 -20.96 14.75 -4.17
CA TRP A 434 -20.62 16.15 -3.86
C TRP A 434 -19.15 16.50 -4.12
N GLY A 435 -18.48 15.72 -4.98
CA GLY A 435 -17.13 15.99 -5.46
C GLY A 435 -16.11 14.94 -5.04
N ARG A 436 -14.91 15.11 -5.59
CA ARG A 436 -13.76 14.20 -5.35
C ARG A 436 -13.06 14.53 -4.03
N PRO A 437 -12.34 13.57 -3.47
CA PRO A 437 -11.56 13.79 -2.25
C PRO A 437 -10.55 14.93 -2.41
N MET A 438 -10.35 15.69 -1.33
CA MET A 438 -9.32 16.72 -1.23
C MET A 438 -7.98 16.16 -0.75
N ALA A 439 -8.01 15.14 0.11
CA ALA A 439 -6.82 14.49 0.65
C ALA A 439 -7.13 13.08 1.15
N ILE A 440 -6.07 12.29 1.30
CA ILE A 440 -6.09 10.92 1.82
C ILE A 440 -5.33 10.90 3.14
N ARG A 441 -5.84 10.18 4.13
CA ARG A 441 -5.14 9.92 5.39
C ARG A 441 -5.31 8.47 5.82
N SER A 442 -4.35 7.97 6.58
CA SER A 442 -4.45 6.67 7.24
C SER A 442 -4.55 6.84 8.76
N GLY A 443 -5.18 5.87 9.43
CA GLY A 443 -5.21 5.79 10.88
C GLY A 443 -3.88 5.32 11.48
N ARG A 444 -3.90 4.89 12.73
CA ARG A 444 -2.72 4.40 13.47
C ARG A 444 -2.32 2.96 13.09
N ALA A 445 -3.15 2.28 12.31
CA ALA A 445 -2.99 0.86 12.03
C ALA A 445 -1.65 0.50 11.40
N ASN A 446 -0.96 -0.48 11.99
CA ASN A 446 0.29 -1.04 11.48
C ASN A 446 1.40 -0.01 11.23
N LYS A 447 1.48 1.06 12.06
CA LYS A 447 2.55 2.06 12.00
C LYS A 447 3.67 1.72 12.99
N PHE A 448 4.89 1.68 12.47
CA PHE A 448 6.14 1.40 13.18
C PHE A 448 7.29 2.07 12.43
N ASP A 449 8.46 2.19 13.04
CA ASP A 449 9.65 2.76 12.36
C ASP A 449 9.97 2.03 11.06
N GLY A 450 10.00 2.72 9.94
CA GLY A 450 10.23 2.18 8.60
C GLY A 450 8.97 1.75 7.86
N LYS A 451 7.76 2.05 8.37
CA LYS A 451 6.52 1.83 7.64
C LYS A 451 6.26 2.95 6.65
N ILE A 452 5.93 2.57 5.41
CA ILE A 452 5.61 3.50 4.33
C ILE A 452 4.25 3.13 3.72
N SER A 453 3.41 4.15 3.49
CA SER A 453 2.21 4.05 2.67
C SER A 453 2.35 4.98 1.47
N ALA A 454 2.13 4.47 0.27
CA ALA A 454 2.14 5.28 -0.94
C ALA A 454 0.70 5.55 -1.40
N PHE A 455 0.39 6.81 -1.68
CA PHE A 455 -0.88 7.27 -2.21
C PHE A 455 -0.67 7.90 -3.59
N PRO A 456 -1.68 7.89 -4.48
CA PRO A 456 -1.65 8.78 -5.63
C PRO A 456 -1.58 10.23 -5.14
N GLY A 457 -0.79 11.07 -5.79
CA GLY A 457 -0.80 12.50 -5.51
C GLY A 457 -2.09 13.14 -6.03
N ARG A 458 -2.54 14.21 -5.36
CA ARG A 458 -3.79 14.91 -5.68
C ARG A 458 -3.82 15.47 -7.10
N GLU A 459 -2.70 15.91 -7.63
CA GLU A 459 -2.61 16.45 -8.98
C GLU A 459 -2.79 15.37 -10.08
N GLY A 460 -2.71 14.09 -9.71
CA GLY A 460 -2.82 12.99 -10.66
C GLY A 460 -1.60 12.85 -11.58
N GLY A 461 -1.81 12.21 -12.75
CA GLY A 461 -0.77 12.12 -13.79
C GLY A 461 0.49 11.35 -13.41
N GLY A 462 0.50 10.64 -12.28
CA GLY A 462 1.63 9.89 -11.76
C GLY A 462 2.39 10.57 -10.62
N SER A 463 1.87 11.71 -10.09
CA SER A 463 2.29 12.25 -8.81
C SER A 463 2.06 11.24 -7.66
N VAL A 464 2.85 11.34 -6.61
CA VAL A 464 2.82 10.37 -5.49
C VAL A 464 2.98 11.12 -4.17
N ASP A 465 2.16 10.74 -3.19
CA ASP A 465 2.34 11.11 -1.79
C ASP A 465 2.86 9.89 -1.02
N LEU A 466 3.98 10.06 -0.32
CA LEU A 466 4.53 9.04 0.59
C LEU A 466 4.24 9.43 2.04
N GLU A 467 3.41 8.67 2.72
CA GLU A 467 3.31 8.70 4.17
C GLU A 467 4.45 7.84 4.73
N VAL A 468 5.40 8.48 5.38
CA VAL A 468 6.61 7.87 5.93
C VAL A 468 6.54 7.94 7.45
N VAL A 469 6.73 6.80 8.10
CA VAL A 469 6.78 6.66 9.57
C VAL A 469 8.18 6.23 9.96
N LEU A 470 8.88 7.05 10.73
CA LEU A 470 10.25 6.80 11.17
C LEU A 470 10.43 7.19 12.64
N ALA A 471 11.42 6.58 13.29
CA ALA A 471 11.94 7.09 14.55
C ALA A 471 12.36 8.56 14.43
N PRO A 472 12.24 9.40 15.48
CA PRO A 472 12.48 10.85 15.38
C PRO A 472 13.83 11.23 14.76
N ASP A 473 14.91 10.59 15.17
CA ASP A 473 16.26 10.89 14.66
C ASP A 473 16.40 10.54 13.17
N ALA A 474 15.81 9.41 12.74
CA ALA A 474 15.82 9.00 11.35
C ALA A 474 14.95 9.93 10.47
N MET A 475 13.83 10.44 11.01
CA MET A 475 12.99 11.42 10.32
C MET A 475 13.74 12.74 10.14
N ALA A 476 14.37 13.26 11.20
CA ALA A 476 15.17 14.48 11.12
C ALA A 476 16.33 14.35 10.12
N GLY A 477 16.99 13.18 10.09
CA GLY A 477 18.01 12.88 9.09
C GLY A 477 17.48 12.86 7.65
N LEU A 478 16.28 12.29 7.43
CA LEU A 478 15.64 12.26 6.11
C LEU A 478 15.25 13.67 5.64
N GLU A 479 14.74 14.52 6.53
CA GLU A 479 14.34 15.90 6.26
C GLU A 479 15.51 16.80 5.85
N THR A 480 16.73 16.44 6.23
CA THR A 480 17.96 17.13 5.84
C THR A 480 18.70 16.45 4.69
N ASP A 481 18.24 15.30 4.20
CA ASP A 481 18.85 14.58 3.08
C ASP A 481 18.62 15.34 1.76
N SER A 482 19.66 15.99 1.25
CA SER A 482 19.57 16.84 0.06
C SER A 482 19.18 16.06 -1.20
N GLU A 483 19.55 14.76 -1.31
CA GLU A 483 19.19 13.92 -2.47
C GLU A 483 17.68 13.61 -2.46
N PHE A 484 17.12 13.32 -1.31
CA PHE A 484 15.69 13.04 -1.15
C PHE A 484 14.87 14.32 -1.31
N MET A 485 15.22 15.37 -0.55
CA MET A 485 14.46 16.62 -0.53
C MET A 485 14.50 17.38 -1.86
N HIS A 486 15.48 17.11 -2.74
CA HIS A 486 15.50 17.66 -4.11
C HIS A 486 14.26 17.27 -4.95
N TYR A 487 13.63 16.14 -4.67
CA TYR A 487 12.44 15.67 -5.40
C TYR A 487 11.13 15.94 -4.67
N VAL A 488 11.18 16.32 -3.39
CA VAL A 488 9.98 16.64 -2.61
C VAL A 488 9.43 17.99 -3.07
N SER A 489 8.11 18.03 -3.29
CA SER A 489 7.41 19.28 -3.60
C SER A 489 7.34 20.18 -2.36
N SER A 490 7.57 21.48 -2.56
CA SER A 490 7.45 22.50 -1.50
C SER A 490 5.98 22.79 -1.16
#